data_1d65f0727c34521014c104bb3761fd5c
#
_entry.id   1d65f0727c34521014c104bb3761fd5c
#
_cell.length_a   1.000
_cell.length_b   1.000
_cell.length_c   1.000
_cell.angle_alpha   90.00
_cell.angle_beta   90.00
_cell.angle_gamma   90.00
#
_symmetry.space_group_name_H-M   'P 1'
#
loop_
_entity.id
_entity.type
_entity.pdbx_description
1 polymer ?
#
loop_
_entity_poly.entity_id
_entity_poly.type
_entity_poly.pdbx_seq_one_letter_code
_entity_poly.pdbx_strand_id
1 'polypeptide(L)'
;MCSSDLAKPIAQDSEMIAACYQMLGKPKQSSRIFQICIYQHLLFVIQDMANYMLMNMEDEQLCDETMHRMLELLKLFHIDALHTITSTMVYMSCAMVYAQRRDKESALRMLERLIDVIIRYDLAHMKIHRDTYFTEVEAWMESLQLRTQAPRDGGVILDSLIQELQPPVFDFLKGEPRYQACLQKLKAEKERA
;
A
#
# COMPACT_ATOMS: atom_id res chain seq x y z
N MET A 1 25.55 14.56 -10.84
CA MET A 1 24.35 15.37 -11.13
C MET A 1 23.17 14.62 -10.53
N CYS A 2 22.74 15.01 -9.33
CA CYS A 2 21.53 14.43 -8.71
C CYS A 2 20.33 14.91 -9.51
N SER A 3 19.60 13.97 -10.09
CA SER A 3 18.33 14.26 -10.77
C SER A 3 17.31 14.62 -9.71
N SER A 4 17.19 15.89 -9.39
CA SER A 4 16.20 16.46 -8.47
C SER A 4 14.78 16.51 -9.05
N ASP A 5 14.57 15.99 -10.25
CA ASP A 5 13.29 16.10 -10.96
C ASP A 5 12.28 14.98 -10.66
N LEU A 6 12.68 13.95 -9.89
CA LEU A 6 11.82 12.81 -9.58
C LEU A 6 10.98 12.97 -8.29
N ALA A 7 11.25 14.00 -7.51
CA ALA A 7 10.55 14.23 -6.25
C ALA A 7 10.07 15.67 -6.12
N LYS A 8 9.31 16.18 -7.09
CA LYS A 8 8.57 17.41 -6.80
C LYS A 8 7.46 17.04 -5.82
N PRO A 9 7.46 17.64 -4.62
CA PRO A 9 6.33 17.50 -3.71
C PRO A 9 5.11 18.07 -4.42
N ILE A 10 4.13 17.23 -4.60
CA ILE A 10 3.02 17.41 -5.51
C ILE A 10 1.97 18.37 -4.96
N ALA A 11 1.97 18.64 -3.65
CA ALA A 11 0.81 19.17 -2.99
C ALA A 11 0.39 20.59 -3.43
N GLN A 12 1.16 21.61 -3.13
CA GLN A 12 0.69 22.98 -3.34
C GLN A 12 0.82 23.47 -4.80
N ASP A 13 1.91 23.14 -5.46
CA ASP A 13 2.15 23.60 -6.83
C ASP A 13 1.17 22.97 -7.83
N SER A 14 0.74 21.73 -7.59
CA SER A 14 -0.17 21.02 -8.47
C SER A 14 -1.60 21.56 -8.41
N GLU A 15 -2.08 21.95 -7.22
CA GLU A 15 -3.39 22.62 -7.09
C GLU A 15 -3.41 23.96 -7.81
N MET A 16 -2.33 24.74 -7.72
CA MET A 16 -2.20 25.99 -8.48
C MET A 16 -2.19 25.75 -9.98
N ILE A 17 -1.50 24.73 -10.46
CA ILE A 17 -1.48 24.35 -11.88
C ILE A 17 -2.89 23.91 -12.33
N ALA A 18 -3.60 23.12 -11.51
CA ALA A 18 -4.97 22.74 -11.79
C ALA A 18 -5.92 23.96 -11.91
N ALA A 19 -5.78 24.94 -11.02
CA ALA A 19 -6.52 26.17 -11.07
C ALA A 19 -6.20 26.98 -12.34
N CYS A 20 -4.94 27.07 -12.75
CA CYS A 20 -4.54 27.71 -13.99
C CYS A 20 -5.18 27.02 -15.22
N TYR A 21 -5.21 25.70 -15.27
CA TYR A 21 -5.90 24.99 -16.35
C TYR A 21 -7.41 25.28 -16.36
N GLN A 22 -8.03 25.38 -15.20
CA GLN A 22 -9.46 25.76 -15.11
C GLN A 22 -9.69 27.15 -15.68
N MET A 23 -8.86 28.13 -15.34
CA MET A 23 -8.94 29.49 -15.85
C MET A 23 -8.69 29.58 -17.38
N LEU A 24 -7.86 28.69 -17.91
CA LEU A 24 -7.58 28.58 -19.35
C LEU A 24 -8.65 27.80 -20.12
N GLY A 25 -9.79 27.47 -19.51
CA GLY A 25 -10.87 26.70 -20.15
C GLY A 25 -10.49 25.26 -20.50
N LYS A 26 -9.57 24.67 -19.74
CA LYS A 26 -9.07 23.30 -19.92
C LYS A 26 -9.47 22.40 -18.74
N PRO A 27 -10.78 22.16 -18.49
CA PRO A 27 -11.26 21.46 -17.29
C PRO A 27 -10.78 20.00 -17.21
N LYS A 28 -10.58 19.32 -18.35
CA LYS A 28 -10.08 17.93 -18.36
C LYS A 28 -8.66 17.84 -17.76
N GLN A 29 -7.77 18.76 -18.11
CA GLN A 29 -6.41 18.80 -17.57
C GLN A 29 -6.43 19.13 -16.08
N SER A 30 -7.27 20.06 -15.66
CA SER A 30 -7.48 20.39 -14.25
C SER A 30 -7.97 19.16 -13.46
N SER A 31 -9.01 18.49 -13.95
CA SER A 31 -9.57 17.27 -13.32
C SER A 31 -8.53 16.16 -13.20
N ARG A 32 -7.73 15.93 -14.26
CA ARG A 32 -6.64 14.94 -14.22
C ARG A 32 -5.65 15.22 -13.08
N ILE A 33 -5.22 16.48 -12.92
CA ILE A 33 -4.29 16.86 -11.86
C ILE A 33 -4.91 16.60 -10.49
N PHE A 34 -6.18 16.99 -10.28
CA PHE A 34 -6.84 16.73 -8.99
C PHE A 34 -6.99 15.24 -8.69
N GLN A 35 -7.31 14.39 -9.65
CA GLN A 35 -7.36 12.94 -9.43
C GLN A 35 -6.00 12.39 -8.98
N ILE A 36 -4.91 12.81 -9.63
CA ILE A 36 -3.55 12.39 -9.27
C ILE A 36 -3.19 12.89 -7.87
N CYS A 37 -3.49 14.16 -7.54
CA CYS A 37 -3.25 14.72 -6.22
C CYS A 37 -4.01 13.97 -5.12
N ILE A 38 -5.32 13.73 -5.31
CA ILE A 38 -6.15 12.98 -4.36
C ILE A 38 -5.54 11.58 -4.12
N TYR A 39 -5.20 10.87 -5.19
CA TYR A 39 -4.60 9.55 -5.10
C TYR A 39 -3.29 9.56 -4.29
N GLN A 40 -2.38 10.48 -4.59
CA GLN A 40 -1.09 10.56 -3.92
C GLN A 40 -1.22 10.99 -2.45
N HIS A 41 -2.04 12.00 -2.15
CA HIS A 41 -2.29 12.43 -0.77
C HIS A 41 -2.94 11.30 0.06
N LEU A 42 -3.84 10.53 -0.55
CA LEU A 42 -4.45 9.39 0.10
C LEU A 42 -3.40 8.33 0.48
N LEU A 43 -2.49 7.99 -0.43
CA LEU A 43 -1.40 7.05 -0.13
C LEU A 43 -0.48 7.58 0.98
N PHE A 44 -0.14 8.88 0.98
CA PHE A 44 0.65 9.49 2.05
C PHE A 44 -0.07 9.45 3.39
N VAL A 45 -1.36 9.81 3.43
CA VAL A 45 -2.16 9.75 4.67
C VAL A 45 -2.16 8.33 5.24
N ILE A 46 -2.39 7.31 4.41
CA ILE A 46 -2.37 5.91 4.85
C ILE A 46 -0.98 5.52 5.38
N GLN A 47 0.09 5.91 4.70
CA GLN A 47 1.47 5.65 5.13
C GLN A 47 1.78 6.32 6.47
N ASP A 48 1.41 7.60 6.63
CA ASP A 48 1.65 8.34 7.86
C ASP A 48 0.85 7.75 9.03
N MET A 49 -0.40 7.34 8.79
CA MET A 49 -1.22 6.66 9.80
C MET A 49 -0.58 5.33 10.25
N ALA A 50 -0.04 4.54 9.31
CA ALA A 50 0.63 3.28 9.64
C ALA A 50 1.90 3.53 10.48
N ASN A 51 2.72 4.51 10.08
CA ASN A 51 3.92 4.88 10.83
C ASN A 51 3.56 5.43 12.22
N TYR A 52 2.54 6.29 12.31
CA TYR A 52 2.06 6.85 13.57
C TYR A 52 1.58 5.76 14.53
N MET A 53 0.83 4.78 14.03
CA MET A 53 0.39 3.62 14.79
C MET A 53 1.57 2.78 15.30
N LEU A 54 2.55 2.47 14.44
CA LEU A 54 3.72 1.67 14.80
C LEU A 54 4.63 2.38 15.83
N MET A 55 4.68 3.72 15.81
CA MET A 55 5.42 4.49 16.82
C MET A 55 4.73 4.53 18.19
N ASN A 56 3.43 4.21 18.25
CA ASN A 56 2.61 4.29 19.45
C ASN A 56 1.97 2.95 19.82
N MET A 57 2.64 1.83 19.55
CA MET A 57 2.08 0.47 19.71
C MET A 57 1.61 0.13 21.13
N GLU A 58 2.09 0.87 22.13
CA GLU A 58 1.70 0.69 23.53
C GLU A 58 0.32 1.32 23.85
N ASP A 59 -0.16 2.25 23.02
CA ASP A 59 -1.50 2.84 23.15
C ASP A 59 -2.50 1.99 22.34
N GLU A 60 -3.14 1.05 23.02
CA GLU A 60 -4.08 0.13 22.39
C GLU A 60 -5.27 0.85 21.75
N GLN A 61 -5.82 1.87 22.42
CA GLN A 61 -6.99 2.60 21.90
C GLN A 61 -6.62 3.38 20.63
N LEU A 62 -5.49 4.05 20.62
CA LEU A 62 -4.99 4.77 19.45
C LEU A 62 -4.74 3.81 18.29
N CYS A 63 -4.12 2.66 18.55
CA CYS A 63 -3.87 1.66 17.52
C CYS A 63 -5.17 1.13 16.91
N ASP A 64 -6.17 0.78 17.74
CA ASP A 64 -7.44 0.25 17.27
C ASP A 64 -8.20 1.25 16.42
N GLU A 65 -8.25 2.51 16.85
CA GLU A 65 -8.86 3.60 16.09
C GLU A 65 -8.13 3.84 14.75
N THR A 66 -6.80 3.84 14.78
CA THR A 66 -5.99 4.05 13.58
C THR A 66 -6.14 2.90 12.60
N MET A 67 -6.09 1.64 13.07
CA MET A 67 -6.34 0.45 12.26
C MET A 67 -7.71 0.49 11.60
N HIS A 68 -8.75 0.80 12.39
CA HIS A 68 -10.12 0.90 11.87
C HIS A 68 -10.18 1.91 10.72
N ARG A 69 -9.66 3.13 10.91
CA ARG A 69 -9.68 4.17 9.88
C ARG A 69 -8.88 3.78 8.63
N MET A 70 -7.68 3.22 8.80
CA MET A 70 -6.89 2.76 7.65
C MET A 70 -7.62 1.68 6.85
N LEU A 71 -8.18 0.67 7.51
CA LEU A 71 -8.91 -0.41 6.84
C LEU A 71 -10.16 0.08 6.11
N GLU A 72 -10.86 1.08 6.67
CA GLU A 72 -11.99 1.72 5.97
C GLU A 72 -11.53 2.56 4.77
N LEU A 73 -10.38 3.25 4.85
CA LEU A 73 -9.79 3.95 3.70
C LEU A 73 -9.40 2.99 2.58
N LEU A 74 -8.74 1.86 2.91
CA LEU A 74 -8.41 0.84 1.92
C LEU A 74 -9.66 0.37 1.16
N LYS A 75 -10.72 0.11 1.89
CA LYS A 75 -11.99 -0.37 1.34
C LYS A 75 -12.71 0.71 0.52
N LEU A 76 -12.83 1.93 1.08
CA LEU A 76 -13.56 3.04 0.45
C LEU A 76 -12.97 3.44 -0.90
N PHE A 77 -11.64 3.42 -0.99
CA PHE A 77 -10.92 3.85 -2.19
C PHE A 77 -10.32 2.69 -3.00
N HIS A 78 -10.73 1.44 -2.72
CA HIS A 78 -10.28 0.24 -3.41
C HIS A 78 -8.73 0.13 -3.51
N ILE A 79 -8.01 0.55 -2.45
CA ILE A 79 -6.55 0.63 -2.45
C ILE A 79 -5.91 -0.74 -2.66
N ASP A 80 -6.57 -1.83 -2.25
CA ASP A 80 -6.10 -3.20 -2.49
C ASP A 80 -5.82 -3.45 -3.98
N ALA A 81 -6.66 -2.91 -4.85
CA ALA A 81 -6.52 -3.01 -6.30
C ALA A 81 -5.64 -1.90 -6.89
N LEU A 82 -5.85 -0.65 -6.43
CA LEU A 82 -5.17 0.52 -6.98
C LEU A 82 -3.70 0.62 -6.61
N HIS A 83 -3.34 0.22 -5.39
CA HIS A 83 -1.96 0.28 -4.90
C HIS A 83 -1.69 -0.84 -3.90
N THR A 84 -1.58 -2.05 -4.40
CA THR A 84 -1.42 -3.30 -3.64
C THR A 84 -0.30 -3.21 -2.59
N ILE A 85 0.82 -2.54 -2.91
CA ILE A 85 1.96 -2.37 -1.98
C ILE A 85 1.52 -1.61 -0.71
N THR A 86 0.74 -0.54 -0.82
CA THR A 86 0.24 0.18 0.36
C THR A 86 -0.67 -0.70 1.20
N SER A 87 -1.55 -1.49 0.58
CA SER A 87 -2.41 -2.41 1.32
C SER A 87 -1.61 -3.50 2.03
N THR A 88 -0.60 -4.08 1.38
CA THR A 88 0.28 -5.08 2.04
C THR A 88 1.00 -4.48 3.25
N MET A 89 1.49 -3.26 3.14
CA MET A 89 2.11 -2.53 4.26
C MET A 89 1.11 -2.33 5.41
N VAL A 90 -0.13 -1.91 5.13
CA VAL A 90 -1.16 -1.72 6.18
C VAL A 90 -1.50 -3.04 6.86
N TYR A 91 -1.77 -4.11 6.11
CA TYR A 91 -2.08 -5.41 6.70
C TYR A 91 -0.92 -5.97 7.52
N MET A 92 0.33 -5.80 7.06
CA MET A 92 1.51 -6.17 7.83
C MET A 92 1.62 -5.36 9.13
N SER A 93 1.47 -4.04 9.07
CA SER A 93 1.51 -3.18 10.26
C SER A 93 0.44 -3.55 11.28
N CYS A 94 -0.79 -3.81 10.83
CA CYS A 94 -1.87 -4.30 11.70
C CYS A 94 -1.53 -5.66 12.31
N ALA A 95 -0.97 -6.60 11.52
CA ALA A 95 -0.56 -7.91 12.02
C ALA A 95 0.54 -7.80 13.09
N MET A 96 1.49 -6.87 12.93
CA MET A 96 2.54 -6.60 13.91
C MET A 96 1.97 -6.08 15.24
N VAL A 97 1.02 -5.14 15.19
CA VAL A 97 0.35 -4.62 16.40
C VAL A 97 -0.39 -5.74 17.12
N TYR A 98 -1.19 -6.55 16.42
CA TYR A 98 -1.86 -7.69 17.04
C TYR A 98 -0.88 -8.76 17.56
N ALA A 99 0.23 -9.00 16.85
CA ALA A 99 1.25 -9.91 17.31
C ALA A 99 1.96 -9.42 18.58
N GLN A 100 2.22 -8.12 18.71
CA GLN A 100 2.77 -7.51 19.93
C GLN A 100 1.83 -7.74 21.13
N ARG A 101 0.52 -7.63 20.91
CA ARG A 101 -0.52 -7.91 21.92
C ARG A 101 -0.78 -9.38 22.16
N ARG A 102 -0.10 -10.29 21.46
CA ARG A 102 -0.35 -11.75 21.49
C ARG A 102 -1.78 -12.14 21.07
N ASP A 103 -2.50 -11.27 20.35
CA ASP A 103 -3.79 -11.59 19.74
C ASP A 103 -3.57 -12.41 18.46
N LYS A 104 -3.52 -13.73 18.65
CA LYS A 104 -3.26 -14.71 17.60
C LYS A 104 -4.28 -14.64 16.47
N GLU A 105 -5.57 -14.59 16.79
CA GLU A 105 -6.62 -14.63 15.78
C GLU A 105 -6.64 -13.39 14.90
N SER A 106 -6.46 -12.21 15.48
CA SER A 106 -6.43 -10.97 14.72
C SER A 106 -5.15 -10.86 13.89
N ALA A 107 -4.00 -11.26 14.43
CA ALA A 107 -2.75 -11.31 13.68
C ALA A 107 -2.86 -12.23 12.45
N LEU A 108 -3.37 -13.46 12.62
CA LEU A 108 -3.56 -14.40 11.52
C LEU A 108 -4.52 -13.86 10.46
N ARG A 109 -5.64 -13.24 10.86
CA ARG A 109 -6.58 -12.62 9.91
C ARG A 109 -5.93 -11.54 9.05
N MET A 110 -5.06 -10.71 9.64
CA MET A 110 -4.36 -9.67 8.88
C MET A 110 -3.35 -10.28 7.91
N LEU A 111 -2.60 -11.31 8.33
CA LEU A 111 -1.68 -12.03 7.46
C LEU A 111 -2.39 -12.75 6.31
N GLU A 112 -3.54 -13.36 6.57
CA GLU A 112 -4.36 -13.97 5.52
C GLU A 112 -4.85 -12.93 4.50
N ARG A 113 -5.32 -11.76 4.96
CA ARG A 113 -5.71 -10.66 4.07
C ARG A 113 -4.54 -10.14 3.24
N LEU A 114 -3.37 -9.99 3.85
CA LEU A 114 -2.14 -9.62 3.15
C LEU A 114 -1.87 -10.59 1.99
N ILE A 115 -1.89 -11.90 2.25
CA ILE A 115 -1.63 -12.91 1.23
C ILE A 115 -2.71 -12.92 0.15
N ASP A 116 -3.99 -12.79 0.53
CA ASP A 116 -5.09 -12.75 -0.43
C ASP A 116 -4.99 -11.56 -1.38
N VAL A 117 -4.55 -10.40 -0.89
CA VAL A 117 -4.35 -9.20 -1.71
C VAL A 117 -3.18 -9.39 -2.67
N ILE A 118 -2.06 -9.94 -2.21
CA ILE A 118 -0.88 -10.22 -3.04
C ILE A 118 -1.27 -11.12 -4.23
N ILE A 119 -1.99 -12.20 -3.97
CA ILE A 119 -2.37 -13.17 -5.00
C ILE A 119 -3.45 -12.60 -5.92
N ARG A 120 -4.49 -11.99 -5.35
CA ARG A 120 -5.63 -11.48 -6.11
C ARG A 120 -5.24 -10.38 -7.10
N TYR A 121 -4.35 -9.50 -6.70
CA TYR A 121 -3.95 -8.34 -7.50
C TYR A 121 -2.59 -8.48 -8.17
N ASP A 122 -2.06 -9.71 -8.22
CA ASP A 122 -0.88 -10.07 -9.00
C ASP A 122 0.32 -9.15 -8.69
N LEU A 123 0.64 -9.01 -7.40
CA LEU A 123 1.75 -8.17 -6.95
C LEU A 123 3.07 -8.62 -7.57
N ALA A 124 3.25 -9.91 -7.81
CA ALA A 124 4.41 -10.49 -8.45
C ALA A 124 4.76 -9.79 -9.78
N HIS A 125 3.74 -9.48 -10.58
CA HIS A 125 3.90 -8.82 -11.87
C HIS A 125 3.62 -7.31 -11.82
N MET A 126 3.46 -6.74 -10.64
CA MET A 126 3.22 -5.29 -10.43
C MET A 126 2.09 -4.74 -11.31
N LYS A 127 1.00 -5.50 -11.41
CA LYS A 127 -0.11 -5.16 -12.30
C LYS A 127 -0.88 -3.95 -11.79
N ILE A 128 -1.14 -3.00 -12.70
CA ILE A 128 -1.99 -1.84 -12.43
C ILE A 128 -3.44 -2.23 -12.69
N HIS A 129 -4.33 -1.93 -11.76
CA HIS A 129 -5.76 -2.20 -11.88
C HIS A 129 -6.54 -0.91 -12.08
N ARG A 130 -7.53 -0.96 -12.96
CA ARG A 130 -8.41 0.18 -13.25
C ARG A 130 -9.39 0.40 -12.12
N ASP A 131 -9.70 1.66 -11.90
CA ASP A 131 -10.74 2.09 -10.98
C ASP A 131 -11.70 3.07 -11.67
N THR A 132 -12.97 3.06 -11.26
CA THR A 132 -14.00 3.92 -11.88
C THR A 132 -13.94 5.36 -11.39
N TYR A 133 -13.36 5.62 -10.22
CA TYR A 133 -13.17 6.95 -9.69
C TYR A 133 -11.82 7.54 -10.12
N PHE A 134 -10.75 6.77 -10.05
CA PHE A 134 -9.39 7.17 -10.41
C PHE A 134 -9.05 6.84 -11.88
N THR A 135 -9.84 7.37 -12.81
CA THR A 135 -9.74 7.06 -14.25
C THR A 135 -8.43 7.52 -14.89
N GLU A 136 -7.77 8.53 -14.32
CA GLU A 136 -6.55 9.12 -14.87
C GLU A 136 -5.24 8.54 -14.25
N VAL A 137 -5.35 7.78 -13.17
CA VAL A 137 -4.19 7.29 -12.42
C VAL A 137 -3.41 6.24 -13.20
N GLU A 138 -4.09 5.31 -13.88
CA GLU A 138 -3.43 4.29 -14.71
C GLU A 138 -2.52 4.93 -15.77
N ALA A 139 -3.08 5.81 -16.60
CA ALA A 139 -2.34 6.49 -17.66
C ALA A 139 -1.21 7.38 -17.10
N TRP A 140 -1.42 7.99 -15.93
CA TRP A 140 -0.37 8.74 -15.26
C TRP A 140 0.77 7.82 -14.78
N MET A 141 0.48 6.72 -14.11
CA MET A 141 1.51 5.76 -13.65
C MET A 141 2.29 5.16 -14.83
N GLU A 142 1.62 4.84 -15.92
CA GLU A 142 2.29 4.39 -17.15
C GLU A 142 3.23 5.45 -17.71
N SER A 143 2.85 6.74 -17.66
CA SER A 143 3.69 7.86 -18.13
C SER A 143 4.96 8.07 -17.30
N LEU A 144 4.98 7.63 -16.06
CA LEU A 144 6.16 7.72 -15.18
C LEU A 144 7.27 6.72 -15.54
N GLN A 145 7.04 5.81 -16.48
CA GLN A 145 7.97 4.77 -16.92
C GLN A 145 8.58 3.94 -15.77
N LEU A 146 7.88 3.86 -14.64
CA LEU A 146 8.35 3.17 -13.43
C LEU A 146 8.62 1.68 -13.68
N ARG A 147 7.95 1.07 -14.67
CA ARG A 147 8.15 -0.35 -15.03
C ARG A 147 9.53 -0.64 -15.59
N THR A 148 10.18 0.33 -16.24
CA THR A 148 11.51 0.17 -16.85
C THR A 148 12.64 0.64 -15.94
N GLN A 149 12.32 1.40 -14.88
CA GLN A 149 13.28 2.01 -13.96
C GLN A 149 12.97 1.72 -12.49
N ALA A 150 11.92 0.96 -12.18
CA ALA A 150 11.59 0.61 -10.80
C ALA A 150 12.76 -0.16 -10.18
N PRO A 151 13.31 0.31 -9.05
CA PRO A 151 14.43 -0.35 -8.38
C PRO A 151 14.03 -1.68 -7.74
N ARG A 152 12.74 -2.06 -7.80
CA ARG A 152 12.20 -3.27 -7.21
C ARG A 152 11.26 -3.95 -8.20
N ASP A 153 11.63 -5.16 -8.60
CA ASP A 153 10.69 -6.08 -9.24
C ASP A 153 9.78 -6.73 -8.16
N GLY A 154 8.73 -7.40 -8.61
CA GLY A 154 7.78 -8.06 -7.71
C GLY A 154 8.46 -9.12 -6.83
N GLY A 155 9.45 -9.83 -7.36
CA GLY A 155 10.22 -10.84 -6.63
C GLY A 155 10.97 -10.23 -5.44
N VAL A 156 11.59 -9.07 -5.61
CA VAL A 156 12.30 -8.35 -4.52
C VAL A 156 11.31 -7.90 -3.43
N ILE A 157 10.11 -7.44 -3.82
CA ILE A 157 9.07 -7.06 -2.85
C ILE A 157 8.61 -8.30 -2.06
N LEU A 158 8.35 -9.41 -2.74
CA LEU A 158 7.94 -10.66 -2.10
C LEU A 158 9.03 -11.21 -1.16
N ASP A 159 10.31 -11.09 -1.53
CA ASP A 159 11.44 -11.43 -0.64
C ASP A 159 11.44 -10.59 0.63
N SER A 160 11.22 -9.28 0.50
CA SER A 160 11.14 -8.38 1.66
C SER A 160 9.98 -8.79 2.58
N LEU A 161 8.80 -9.08 2.03
CA LEU A 161 7.65 -9.54 2.79
C LEU A 161 7.89 -10.88 3.49
N ILE A 162 8.56 -11.83 2.83
CA ILE A 162 8.96 -13.10 3.45
C ILE A 162 9.89 -12.86 4.64
N GLN A 163 10.84 -11.93 4.52
CA GLN A 163 11.74 -11.56 5.62
C GLN A 163 10.98 -10.85 6.74
N GLU A 164 10.04 -9.98 6.43
CA GLU A 164 9.21 -9.28 7.41
C GLU A 164 8.25 -10.20 8.20
N LEU A 165 7.99 -11.41 7.71
CA LEU A 165 7.25 -12.44 8.44
C LEU A 165 8.12 -13.27 9.39
N GLN A 166 9.45 -13.08 9.42
CA GLN A 166 10.37 -13.85 10.27
C GLN A 166 10.78 -13.19 11.61
N PRO A 167 10.42 -11.93 11.94
CA PRO A 167 10.82 -11.30 13.20
C PRO A 167 10.28 -12.05 14.42
N PRO A 168 10.95 -11.90 15.57
CA PRO A 168 10.56 -12.55 16.83
C PRO A 168 9.12 -12.27 17.27
N VAL A 169 8.53 -11.17 16.79
CA VAL A 169 7.14 -10.81 17.10
C VAL A 169 6.15 -11.89 16.65
N PHE A 170 6.45 -12.62 15.57
CA PHE A 170 5.62 -13.71 15.04
C PHE A 170 6.02 -15.11 15.50
N ASP A 171 7.05 -15.26 16.37
CA ASP A 171 7.54 -16.57 16.80
C ASP A 171 6.46 -17.45 17.42
N PHE A 172 5.51 -16.84 18.13
CA PHE A 172 4.39 -17.57 18.74
C PHE A 172 3.38 -18.13 17.73
N LEU A 173 3.44 -17.70 16.47
CA LEU A 173 2.60 -18.18 15.36
C LEU A 173 3.28 -19.32 14.56
N LYS A 174 4.57 -19.59 14.78
CA LYS A 174 5.33 -20.56 13.97
C LYS A 174 4.75 -21.97 13.94
N GLY A 175 4.07 -22.38 15.02
CA GLY A 175 3.38 -23.67 15.13
C GLY A 175 1.96 -23.67 14.53
N GLU A 176 1.44 -22.54 14.09
CA GLU A 176 0.06 -22.44 13.60
C GLU A 176 -0.05 -22.84 12.11
N PRO A 177 -0.93 -23.79 11.77
CA PRO A 177 -1.08 -24.23 10.38
C PRO A 177 -1.46 -23.09 9.42
N ARG A 178 -2.28 -22.12 9.86
CA ARG A 178 -2.68 -20.95 9.07
C ARG A 178 -1.50 -20.04 8.76
N TYR A 179 -0.59 -19.84 9.72
CA TYR A 179 0.64 -19.06 9.50
C TYR A 179 1.56 -19.76 8.50
N GLN A 180 1.75 -21.08 8.65
CA GLN A 180 2.55 -21.86 7.72
C GLN A 180 1.96 -21.83 6.30
N ALA A 181 0.64 -21.90 6.17
CA ALA A 181 -0.04 -21.75 4.88
C ALA A 181 0.19 -20.37 4.25
N CYS A 182 0.19 -19.29 5.03
CA CYS A 182 0.54 -17.95 4.55
C CYS A 182 1.95 -17.91 3.98
N LEU A 183 2.93 -18.44 4.71
CA LEU A 183 4.34 -18.49 4.26
C LEU A 183 4.51 -19.33 2.99
N GLN A 184 3.83 -20.48 2.89
CA GLN A 184 3.89 -21.34 1.71
C GLN A 184 3.31 -20.65 0.48
N LYS A 185 2.14 -20.01 0.62
CA LYS A 185 1.52 -19.23 -0.47
C LYS A 185 2.43 -18.10 -0.96
N LEU A 186 3.04 -17.36 -0.03
CA LEU A 186 3.93 -16.24 -0.38
C LEU A 186 5.19 -16.73 -1.11
N LYS A 187 5.77 -17.86 -0.69
CA LYS A 187 6.91 -18.48 -1.38
C LYS A 187 6.53 -18.96 -2.77
N ALA A 188 5.37 -19.60 -2.90
CA ALA A 188 4.87 -20.04 -4.21
C ALA A 188 4.61 -18.87 -5.17
N GLU A 189 4.12 -17.74 -4.66
CA GLU A 189 3.91 -16.53 -5.46
C GLU A 189 5.23 -15.92 -5.91
N LYS A 190 6.27 -15.95 -5.05
CA LYS A 190 7.62 -15.53 -5.43
C LYS A 190 8.21 -16.38 -6.55
N GLU A 191 7.99 -17.70 -6.55
CA GLU A 191 8.48 -18.60 -7.61
C GLU A 191 7.82 -18.33 -8.97
N ARG A 192 6.70 -17.59 -9.01
CA ARG A 192 5.96 -17.21 -10.21
C ARG A 192 6.33 -15.81 -10.73
N ALA A 193 7.02 -15.00 -9.93
CA ALA A 193 7.47 -13.65 -10.26
C ALA A 193 8.74 -13.69 -11.12
#